data_17058afac7a1731e4661272305c3dd9c
#
_entry.id   17058afac7a1731e4661272305c3dd9c
#
_cell.length_a   1.000
_cell.length_b   1.000
_cell.length_c   1.000
_cell.angle_alpha   90.00
_cell.angle_beta   90.00
_cell.angle_gamma   90.00
#
_symmetry.space_group_name_H-M   'P 1'
#
loop_
_entity.id
_entity.type
_entity.pdbx_description
1 polymer ?
#
loop_
_entity_poly.entity_id
_entity_poly.type
_entity_poly.pdbx_seq_one_letter_code
_entity_poly.pdbx_strand_id
1 'polypeptide(L)'
;NFHAEQAILCMRAGKGVLVEKAFGANTQQAREILDVSDETGMLCTEAIWTRYMPSRGMIDDIIASGVIGEVQAIDANLCYPTTAKARITDPALAGGALLDVGVYPINFIDMIMHNAPIARIESSMRPYETGVDAHNSMTFYYENGVMATAQSSILCHSDRMGSVWGTDGYMVCQN
;
A
#
# COMPACT_ATOMS: atom_id res chain seq x y z
N ASN A 1 -2.35 15.14 -5.01
CA ASN A 1 -1.43 15.30 -6.15
C ASN A 1 -0.32 16.36 -5.92
N PHE A 2 -0.37 17.14 -4.83
CA PHE A 2 0.65 18.13 -4.49
C PHE A 2 1.64 17.63 -3.41
N HIS A 3 1.59 16.36 -3.05
CA HIS A 3 2.39 15.80 -1.96
C HIS A 3 3.90 16.00 -2.18
N ALA A 4 4.39 15.72 -3.39
CA ALA A 4 5.80 15.86 -3.71
C ALA A 4 6.28 17.33 -3.59
N GLU A 5 5.58 18.26 -4.22
CA GLU A 5 5.92 19.67 -4.17
C GLU A 5 5.96 20.21 -2.74
N GLN A 6 4.92 19.92 -1.95
CA GLN A 6 4.80 20.39 -0.58
C GLN A 6 5.84 19.73 0.36
N ALA A 7 6.07 18.42 0.23
CA ALA A 7 7.07 17.71 1.02
C ALA A 7 8.48 18.24 0.75
N ILE A 8 8.85 18.40 -0.52
CA ILE A 8 10.14 18.94 -0.94
C ILE A 8 10.36 20.36 -0.41
N LEU A 9 9.34 21.23 -0.55
CA LEU A 9 9.40 22.60 -0.02
C LEU A 9 9.68 22.62 1.49
N CYS A 10 8.98 21.77 2.26
CA CYS A 10 9.16 21.70 3.71
C CYS A 10 10.55 21.18 4.09
N MET A 11 11.04 20.12 3.44
CA MET A 11 12.35 19.54 3.74
C MET A 11 13.49 20.52 3.41
N ARG A 12 13.40 21.22 2.29
CA ARG A 12 14.36 22.29 1.95
C ARG A 12 14.31 23.48 2.90
N ALA A 13 13.20 23.66 3.62
CA ALA A 13 13.10 24.62 4.72
C ALA A 13 13.51 24.05 6.09
N GLY A 14 14.19 22.88 6.12
CA GLY A 14 14.70 22.23 7.33
C GLY A 14 13.62 21.62 8.22
N LYS A 15 12.51 21.18 7.65
CA LYS A 15 11.40 20.55 8.38
C LYS A 15 11.26 19.07 8.01
N GLY A 16 11.13 18.20 9.03
CA GLY A 16 10.66 16.84 8.82
C GLY A 16 9.22 16.82 8.33
N VAL A 17 8.85 15.81 7.55
CA VAL A 17 7.53 15.74 6.87
C VAL A 17 6.88 14.40 7.10
N LEU A 18 5.59 14.42 7.43
CA LEU A 18 4.68 13.28 7.33
C LEU A 18 3.77 13.52 6.13
N VAL A 19 3.99 12.76 5.06
CA VAL A 19 3.30 12.93 3.77
C VAL A 19 2.05 12.07 3.76
N GLU A 20 0.92 12.66 3.39
CA GLU A 20 -0.32 11.88 3.22
C GLU A 20 -0.17 10.77 2.17
N LYS A 21 -0.91 9.70 2.37
CA LYS A 21 -0.99 8.60 1.40
C LYS A 21 -1.88 9.03 0.19
N ALA A 22 -1.63 8.63 -1.00
CA ALA A 22 -0.42 7.92 -1.46
C ALA A 22 0.78 8.87 -1.43
N PHE A 23 1.96 8.36 -1.12
CA PHE A 23 3.19 9.13 -0.95
C PHE A 23 3.49 10.08 -2.12
N GLY A 24 3.25 9.61 -3.35
CA GLY A 24 3.31 10.40 -4.58
C GLY A 24 2.28 9.89 -5.59
N ALA A 25 1.95 10.69 -6.58
CA ALA A 25 1.04 10.30 -7.64
C ALA A 25 1.66 9.29 -8.63
N ASN A 26 2.97 9.15 -8.63
CA ASN A 26 3.74 8.20 -9.45
C ASN A 26 5.14 7.96 -8.87
N THR A 27 5.84 6.99 -9.44
CA THR A 27 7.20 6.60 -9.00
C THR A 27 8.20 7.75 -9.07
N GLN A 28 8.11 8.62 -10.06
CA GLN A 28 9.03 9.75 -10.20
C GLN A 28 8.88 10.71 -9.02
N GLN A 29 7.66 11.11 -8.68
CA GLN A 29 7.41 11.97 -7.52
C GLN A 29 7.86 11.33 -6.20
N ALA A 30 7.63 10.03 -6.03
CA ALA A 30 8.09 9.33 -4.84
C ALA A 30 9.63 9.36 -4.72
N ARG A 31 10.35 9.15 -5.82
CA ARG A 31 11.82 9.25 -5.85
C ARG A 31 12.30 10.66 -5.54
N GLU A 32 11.71 11.67 -6.16
CA GLU A 32 12.06 13.08 -5.91
C GLU A 32 11.92 13.45 -4.42
N ILE A 33 10.87 12.95 -3.75
CA ILE A 33 10.70 13.17 -2.31
C ILE A 33 11.84 12.50 -1.52
N LEU A 34 12.16 11.24 -1.83
CA LEU A 34 13.20 10.47 -1.13
C LEU A 34 14.59 11.08 -1.37
N ASP A 35 14.90 11.45 -2.61
CA ASP A 35 16.17 12.09 -2.96
C ASP A 35 16.39 13.38 -2.16
N VAL A 36 15.35 14.21 -2.00
CA VAL A 36 15.44 15.44 -1.20
C VAL A 36 15.52 15.13 0.30
N SER A 37 14.87 14.07 0.79
CA SER A 37 15.05 13.61 2.17
C SER A 37 16.52 13.24 2.44
N ASP A 38 17.14 12.49 1.53
CA ASP A 38 18.55 12.11 1.64
C ASP A 38 19.49 13.33 1.50
N GLU A 39 19.22 14.23 0.55
CA GLU A 39 19.98 15.47 0.33
C GLU A 39 19.99 16.39 1.57
N THR A 40 18.82 16.55 2.19
CA THR A 40 18.65 17.49 3.32
C THR A 40 18.87 16.85 4.69
N GLY A 41 18.90 15.53 4.78
CA GLY A 41 18.91 14.80 6.05
C GLY A 41 17.61 14.96 6.86
N MET A 42 16.54 15.47 6.25
CA MET A 42 15.26 15.65 6.92
C MET A 42 14.43 14.36 6.89
N LEU A 43 13.85 14.02 8.04
CA LEU A 43 12.94 12.88 8.13
C LEU A 43 11.74 13.08 7.19
N CYS A 44 11.49 12.09 6.33
CA CYS A 44 10.30 12.00 5.51
C CYS A 44 9.67 10.62 5.65
N THR A 45 8.38 10.56 5.92
CA THR A 45 7.65 9.30 6.02
C THR A 45 6.22 9.45 5.51
N GLU A 46 5.61 8.34 5.09
CA GLU A 46 4.24 8.31 4.61
C GLU A 46 3.24 8.12 5.76
N ALA A 47 2.12 8.83 5.72
CA ALA A 47 1.03 8.72 6.68
C ALA A 47 0.10 7.52 6.38
N ILE A 48 0.66 6.38 6.03
CA ILE A 48 -0.08 5.12 5.91
C ILE A 48 -0.34 4.55 7.30
N TRP A 49 -1.37 5.05 7.95
CA TRP A 49 -1.64 4.92 9.38
C TRP A 49 -1.65 3.48 9.90
N THR A 50 -2.03 2.51 9.04
CA THR A 50 -2.05 1.09 9.40
C THR A 50 -0.67 0.55 9.78
N ARG A 51 0.41 1.14 9.28
CA ARG A 51 1.79 0.79 9.63
C ARG A 51 2.17 1.18 11.07
N TYR A 52 1.48 2.14 11.64
CA TYR A 52 1.77 2.70 12.97
C TYR A 52 0.82 2.17 14.07
N MET A 53 -0.08 1.26 13.72
CA MET A 53 -0.99 0.66 14.70
C MET A 53 -0.29 -0.39 15.56
N PRO A 54 -0.71 -0.56 16.83
CA PRO A 54 -0.21 -1.66 17.67
C PRO A 54 -0.38 -3.05 17.05
N SER A 55 -1.42 -3.27 16.24
CA SER A 55 -1.65 -4.51 15.50
C SER A 55 -0.48 -4.91 14.60
N ARG A 56 0.34 -3.94 14.16
CA ARG A 56 1.56 -4.23 13.41
C ARG A 56 2.52 -5.12 14.21
N GLY A 57 2.82 -4.74 15.44
CA GLY A 57 3.67 -5.54 16.34
C GLY A 57 3.06 -6.90 16.65
N MET A 58 1.74 -6.96 16.84
CA MET A 58 1.04 -8.24 17.09
C MET A 58 1.17 -9.21 15.90
N ILE A 59 1.09 -8.71 14.67
CA ILE A 59 1.28 -9.52 13.45
C ILE A 59 2.71 -10.07 13.41
N ASP A 60 3.71 -9.24 13.66
CA ASP A 60 5.11 -9.66 13.70
C ASP A 60 5.36 -10.71 14.78
N ASP A 61 4.83 -10.50 15.97
CA ASP A 61 4.97 -11.44 17.09
C ASP A 61 4.35 -12.81 16.77
N ILE A 62 3.17 -12.83 16.14
CA ILE A 62 2.50 -14.07 15.72
C ILE A 62 3.34 -14.80 14.68
N ILE A 63 3.84 -14.12 13.67
CA ILE A 63 4.68 -14.73 12.62
C ILE A 63 5.99 -15.23 13.25
N ALA A 64 6.66 -14.42 14.06
CA ALA A 64 7.92 -14.76 14.71
C ALA A 64 7.79 -15.91 15.70
N SER A 65 6.62 -16.13 16.31
CA SER A 65 6.36 -17.25 17.21
C SER A 65 6.36 -18.61 16.50
N GLY A 66 6.26 -18.63 15.16
CA GLY A 66 6.18 -19.84 14.37
C GLY A 66 4.85 -20.60 14.47
N VAL A 67 3.83 -20.03 15.12
CA VAL A 67 2.55 -20.73 15.35
C VAL A 67 1.79 -21.05 14.06
N ILE A 68 2.04 -20.30 12.99
CA ILE A 68 1.47 -20.57 11.66
C ILE A 68 2.47 -21.30 10.73
N GLY A 69 3.68 -21.62 11.22
CA GLY A 69 4.75 -22.16 10.39
C GLY A 69 5.37 -21.11 9.46
N GLU A 70 5.91 -21.55 8.33
CA GLU A 70 6.49 -20.68 7.32
C GLU A 70 5.41 -20.03 6.45
N VAL A 71 5.47 -18.72 6.26
CA VAL A 71 4.52 -17.98 5.39
C VAL A 71 4.67 -18.46 3.95
N GLN A 72 3.55 -18.88 3.35
CA GLN A 72 3.48 -19.38 1.97
C GLN A 72 2.68 -18.44 1.05
N ALA A 73 1.62 -17.84 1.57
CA ALA A 73 0.82 -16.91 0.80
C ALA A 73 0.21 -15.80 1.67
N ILE A 74 -0.12 -14.68 1.01
CA ILE A 74 -0.76 -13.52 1.64
C ILE A 74 -1.89 -13.05 0.71
N ASP A 75 -3.04 -12.73 1.29
CA ASP A 75 -4.16 -12.09 0.57
C ASP A 75 -4.62 -10.85 1.32
N ALA A 76 -4.85 -9.76 0.62
CA ALA A 76 -5.38 -8.54 1.22
C ALA A 76 -6.27 -7.77 0.26
N ASN A 77 -7.31 -7.16 0.79
CA ASN A 77 -8.20 -6.35 -0.04
C ASN A 77 -8.76 -5.13 0.70
N LEU A 78 -9.07 -4.09 -0.08
CA LEU A 78 -9.79 -2.93 0.42
C LEU A 78 -10.68 -2.34 -0.68
N CYS A 79 -12.00 -2.42 -0.51
CA CYS A 79 -12.96 -1.91 -1.47
C CYS A 79 -14.04 -1.07 -0.78
N TYR A 80 -14.29 0.12 -1.38
CA TYR A 80 -15.37 1.02 -0.97
C TYR A 80 -16.05 1.65 -2.18
N PRO A 81 -17.38 1.72 -2.26
CA PRO A 81 -18.09 2.47 -3.30
C PRO A 81 -17.94 3.98 -3.02
N THR A 82 -16.93 4.60 -3.63
CA THR A 82 -16.55 6.00 -3.34
C THR A 82 -16.58 6.92 -4.57
N THR A 83 -17.21 6.48 -5.67
CA THR A 83 -17.25 7.23 -6.94
C THR A 83 -17.93 8.60 -6.85
N ALA A 84 -18.70 8.87 -5.80
CA ALA A 84 -19.32 10.18 -5.58
C ALA A 84 -18.31 11.29 -5.21
N LYS A 85 -17.06 10.93 -4.90
CA LYS A 85 -16.01 11.91 -4.56
C LYS A 85 -15.18 12.24 -5.80
N ALA A 86 -15.31 13.47 -6.31
CA ALA A 86 -14.61 13.92 -7.53
C ALA A 86 -13.09 13.65 -7.49
N ARG A 87 -12.41 13.84 -6.34
CA ARG A 87 -10.96 13.59 -6.22
C ARG A 87 -10.57 12.13 -6.52
N ILE A 88 -11.52 11.18 -6.40
CA ILE A 88 -11.26 9.75 -6.64
C ILE A 88 -11.47 9.39 -8.10
N THR A 89 -12.35 10.08 -8.78
CA THR A 89 -12.70 9.79 -10.18
C THR A 89 -12.03 10.71 -11.18
N ASP A 90 -11.33 11.75 -10.72
CA ASP A 90 -10.64 12.71 -11.61
C ASP A 90 -9.16 12.31 -11.79
N PRO A 91 -8.72 11.98 -13.03
CA PRO A 91 -7.33 11.67 -13.31
C PRO A 91 -6.38 12.85 -13.07
N ALA A 92 -6.84 14.11 -13.20
CA ALA A 92 -6.03 15.29 -12.91
C ALA A 92 -5.70 15.45 -11.41
N LEU A 93 -6.47 14.79 -10.55
CA LEU A 93 -6.26 14.75 -9.10
C LEU A 93 -5.55 13.49 -8.63
N ALA A 94 -4.97 12.70 -9.54
CA ALA A 94 -4.38 11.39 -9.26
C ALA A 94 -5.42 10.43 -8.61
N GLY A 95 -6.64 10.43 -9.16
CA GLY A 95 -7.71 9.54 -8.71
C GLY A 95 -7.44 8.07 -9.06
N GLY A 96 -8.33 7.21 -8.65
CA GLY A 96 -8.27 5.76 -8.90
C GLY A 96 -8.23 4.92 -7.63
N ALA A 97 -8.58 3.65 -7.78
CA ALA A 97 -8.62 2.70 -6.69
C ALA A 97 -7.22 2.41 -6.13
N LEU A 98 -6.21 2.31 -6.98
CA LEU A 98 -4.84 1.97 -6.56
C LEU A 98 -4.31 2.99 -5.55
N LEU A 99 -4.35 4.28 -5.88
CA LEU A 99 -3.79 5.33 -5.04
C LEU A 99 -4.68 5.70 -3.85
N ASP A 100 -6.00 5.53 -3.96
CA ASP A 100 -6.88 5.87 -2.82
C ASP A 100 -6.98 4.74 -1.79
N VAL A 101 -7.23 3.51 -2.22
CA VAL A 101 -7.45 2.36 -1.33
C VAL A 101 -6.48 1.21 -1.56
N GLY A 102 -5.90 1.04 -2.74
CA GLY A 102 -4.97 -0.05 -3.06
C GLY A 102 -3.63 0.02 -2.32
N VAL A 103 -3.22 1.19 -1.89
CA VAL A 103 -2.02 1.38 -1.05
C VAL A 103 -2.10 0.60 0.27
N TYR A 104 -3.30 0.35 0.81
CA TYR A 104 -3.47 -0.37 2.07
C TYR A 104 -3.20 -1.87 1.96
N PRO A 105 -3.82 -2.64 1.02
CA PRO A 105 -3.47 -4.04 0.84
C PRO A 105 -2.01 -4.24 0.40
N ILE A 106 -1.44 -3.34 -0.40
CA ILE A 106 -0.02 -3.37 -0.74
C ILE A 106 0.84 -3.17 0.50
N ASN A 107 0.52 -2.16 1.34
CA ASN A 107 1.22 -1.94 2.59
C ASN A 107 1.11 -3.12 3.57
N PHE A 108 -0.06 -3.78 3.63
CA PHE A 108 -0.23 -4.97 4.46
C PHE A 108 0.73 -6.09 4.03
N ILE A 109 0.82 -6.35 2.74
CA ILE A 109 1.75 -7.35 2.18
C ILE A 109 3.21 -6.97 2.47
N ASP A 110 3.58 -5.72 2.20
CA ASP A 110 4.95 -5.22 2.41
C ASP A 110 5.36 -5.28 3.90
N MET A 111 4.44 -5.00 4.82
CA MET A 111 4.69 -5.14 6.26
C MET A 111 5.09 -6.57 6.66
N ILE A 112 4.50 -7.57 6.03
CA ILE A 112 4.76 -8.99 6.32
C ILE A 112 6.04 -9.46 5.62
N MET A 113 6.22 -9.04 4.38
CA MET A 113 7.36 -9.45 3.55
C MET A 113 8.66 -8.72 3.86
N HIS A 114 8.64 -7.62 4.65
CA HIS A 114 9.84 -6.89 5.10
C HIS A 114 10.82 -6.54 3.98
N ASN A 115 10.32 -6.01 2.86
CA ASN A 115 11.10 -5.70 1.65
C ASN A 115 11.78 -6.93 1.00
N ALA A 116 11.22 -8.13 1.16
CA ALA A 116 11.72 -9.30 0.45
C ALA A 116 11.75 -9.05 -1.07
N PRO A 117 12.76 -9.56 -1.80
CA PRO A 117 12.88 -9.32 -3.22
C PRO A 117 11.68 -9.87 -4.00
N ILE A 118 11.10 -9.02 -4.85
CA ILE A 118 9.99 -9.37 -5.73
C ILE A 118 10.57 -9.86 -7.07
N ALA A 119 10.28 -11.11 -7.43
CA ALA A 119 10.70 -11.69 -8.70
C ALA A 119 9.84 -11.19 -9.87
N ARG A 120 8.50 -11.03 -9.63
CA ARG A 120 7.55 -10.65 -10.67
C ARG A 120 6.28 -10.08 -10.06
N ILE A 121 5.64 -9.15 -10.79
CA ILE A 121 4.30 -8.64 -10.48
C ILE A 121 3.41 -8.85 -11.71
N GLU A 122 2.23 -9.40 -11.49
CA GLU A 122 1.15 -9.42 -12.48
C GLU A 122 0.01 -8.55 -11.99
N SER A 123 -0.59 -7.78 -12.89
CA SER A 123 -1.70 -6.91 -12.54
C SER A 123 -2.72 -6.80 -13.64
N SER A 124 -3.96 -6.60 -13.24
CA SER A 124 -5.07 -6.28 -14.13
C SER A 124 -5.91 -5.19 -13.52
N MET A 125 -6.59 -4.41 -14.37
CA MET A 125 -7.47 -3.35 -13.90
C MET A 125 -8.72 -3.23 -14.78
N ARG A 126 -9.82 -2.77 -14.16
CA ARG A 126 -11.01 -2.29 -14.84
C ARG A 126 -11.01 -0.77 -14.75
N PRO A 127 -11.08 -0.05 -15.89
CA PRO A 127 -11.14 1.42 -15.87
C PRO A 127 -12.53 1.91 -15.43
N TYR A 128 -12.54 3.08 -14.81
CA TYR A 128 -13.72 3.92 -14.65
C TYR A 128 -13.97 4.71 -15.94
N GLU A 129 -15.15 5.32 -16.09
CA GLU A 129 -15.51 6.12 -17.27
C GLU A 129 -14.59 7.31 -17.54
N THR A 130 -13.93 7.85 -16.51
CA THR A 130 -12.93 8.94 -16.62
C THR A 130 -11.52 8.46 -16.97
N GLY A 131 -11.29 7.14 -17.01
CA GLY A 131 -10.00 6.53 -17.32
C GLY A 131 -9.14 6.17 -16.11
N VAL A 132 -9.51 6.56 -14.88
CA VAL A 132 -8.81 6.07 -13.68
C VAL A 132 -9.11 4.58 -13.45
N ASP A 133 -8.28 3.87 -12.71
CA ASP A 133 -8.56 2.50 -12.33
C ASP A 133 -9.71 2.45 -11.31
N ALA A 134 -10.78 1.75 -11.67
CA ALA A 134 -11.95 1.57 -10.80
C ALA A 134 -11.85 0.34 -9.92
N HIS A 135 -11.19 -0.69 -10.41
CA HIS A 135 -10.91 -1.93 -9.72
C HIS A 135 -9.57 -2.47 -10.23
N ASN A 136 -8.74 -2.95 -9.32
CA ASN A 136 -7.49 -3.60 -9.68
C ASN A 136 -7.25 -4.86 -8.85
N SER A 137 -6.48 -5.76 -9.43
CA SER A 137 -5.97 -6.98 -8.81
C SER A 137 -4.51 -7.12 -9.16
N MET A 138 -3.68 -7.45 -8.18
CA MET A 138 -2.24 -7.61 -8.32
C MET A 138 -1.80 -8.91 -7.66
N THR A 139 -0.85 -9.61 -8.28
CA THR A 139 -0.17 -10.75 -7.69
C THR A 139 1.32 -10.48 -7.67
N PHE A 140 1.90 -10.53 -6.49
CA PHE A 140 3.32 -10.41 -6.23
C PHE A 140 3.93 -11.81 -6.08
N TYR A 141 4.96 -12.11 -6.83
CA TYR A 141 5.73 -13.35 -6.75
C TYR A 141 7.10 -13.01 -6.15
N TYR A 142 7.38 -13.53 -4.98
CA TYR A 142 8.64 -13.26 -4.28
C TYR A 142 9.69 -14.31 -4.63
N GLU A 143 10.98 -13.93 -4.56
CA GLU A 143 12.10 -14.85 -4.86
C GLU A 143 12.16 -16.04 -3.89
N ASN A 144 11.67 -15.88 -2.66
CA ASN A 144 11.57 -16.96 -1.68
C ASN A 144 10.38 -17.93 -1.90
N GLY A 145 9.62 -17.74 -2.98
CA GLY A 145 8.48 -18.57 -3.36
C GLY A 145 7.13 -18.14 -2.79
N VAL A 146 7.08 -17.17 -1.89
CA VAL A 146 5.81 -16.63 -1.38
C VAL A 146 5.05 -15.94 -2.50
N MET A 147 3.73 -16.15 -2.52
CA MET A 147 2.81 -15.42 -3.40
C MET A 147 1.90 -14.52 -2.57
N ALA A 148 1.71 -13.28 -3.00
CA ALA A 148 0.78 -12.38 -2.34
C ALA A 148 -0.20 -11.76 -3.35
N THR A 149 -1.47 -11.65 -2.98
CA THR A 149 -2.50 -11.01 -3.78
C THR A 149 -3.06 -9.76 -3.10
N ALA A 150 -3.22 -8.71 -3.87
CA ALA A 150 -3.83 -7.47 -3.42
C ALA A 150 -4.98 -7.08 -4.36
N GLN A 151 -6.13 -6.71 -3.79
CA GLN A 151 -7.26 -6.20 -4.56
C GLN A 151 -7.76 -4.88 -4.00
N SER A 152 -8.15 -3.98 -4.88
CA SER A 152 -8.81 -2.74 -4.48
C SER A 152 -9.88 -2.30 -5.46
N SER A 153 -10.91 -1.61 -4.96
CA SER A 153 -12.01 -1.13 -5.79
C SER A 153 -12.67 0.11 -5.20
N ILE A 154 -13.08 1.02 -6.09
CA ILE A 154 -13.94 2.15 -5.73
C ILE A 154 -15.41 1.91 -6.09
N LEU A 155 -15.76 0.70 -6.57
CA LEU A 155 -17.10 0.36 -7.07
C LEU A 155 -17.93 -0.50 -6.12
N CYS A 156 -17.30 -1.24 -5.22
CA CYS A 156 -17.99 -2.25 -4.40
C CYS A 156 -17.49 -2.24 -2.97
N HIS A 157 -18.19 -2.94 -2.10
CA HIS A 157 -17.70 -3.31 -0.77
C HIS A 157 -16.91 -4.63 -0.84
N SER A 158 -16.00 -4.83 0.09
CA SER A 158 -15.34 -6.10 0.38
C SER A 158 -15.39 -6.39 1.89
N ASP A 159 -14.83 -7.53 2.30
CA ASP A 159 -14.63 -7.86 3.71
C ASP A 159 -13.53 -7.01 4.37
N ARG A 160 -12.65 -6.39 3.57
CA ARG A 160 -11.55 -5.51 4.01
C ARG A 160 -10.57 -6.20 4.96
N MET A 161 -10.27 -7.44 4.66
CA MET A 161 -9.41 -8.30 5.46
C MET A 161 -8.02 -8.42 4.86
N GLY A 162 -7.08 -8.84 5.72
CA GLY A 162 -5.78 -9.38 5.33
C GLY A 162 -5.61 -10.77 5.91
N SER A 163 -5.15 -11.72 5.11
CA SER A 163 -4.89 -13.11 5.53
C SER A 163 -3.45 -13.50 5.25
N VAL A 164 -2.84 -14.22 6.18
CA VAL A 164 -1.50 -14.78 6.04
C VAL A 164 -1.60 -16.28 6.21
N TRP A 165 -1.18 -17.05 5.22
CA TRP A 165 -1.25 -18.50 5.20
C TRP A 165 0.14 -19.10 5.35
N GLY A 166 0.32 -19.91 6.36
CA GLY A 166 1.56 -20.61 6.65
C GLY A 166 1.43 -22.13 6.50
N THR A 167 2.53 -22.85 6.71
CA THR A 167 2.58 -24.32 6.59
C THR A 167 1.75 -25.02 7.66
N ASP A 168 1.63 -24.44 8.86
CA ASP A 168 1.04 -25.08 10.03
C ASP A 168 -0.27 -24.39 10.47
N GLY A 169 -0.63 -23.27 9.86
CA GLY A 169 -1.84 -22.53 10.19
C GLY A 169 -2.00 -21.27 9.36
N TYR A 170 -2.96 -20.45 9.73
CA TYR A 170 -3.20 -19.16 9.09
C TYR A 170 -3.65 -18.11 10.10
N MET A 171 -3.45 -16.86 9.75
CA MET A 171 -3.89 -15.69 10.50
C MET A 171 -4.80 -14.83 9.63
N VAL A 172 -5.88 -14.28 10.22
CA VAL A 172 -6.78 -13.33 9.57
C VAL A 172 -6.81 -12.03 10.38
N CYS A 173 -6.49 -10.93 9.71
CA CYS A 173 -6.62 -9.59 10.25
C CYS A 173 -7.96 -9.01 9.79
N GLN A 174 -8.89 -8.85 10.72
CA GLN A 174 -10.21 -8.27 10.47
C GLN A 174 -10.24 -6.80 10.88
N ASN A 175 -11.12 -6.04 10.21
CA ASN A 175 -11.37 -4.64 10.51
C ASN A 175 -12.41 -4.50 11.64
#